data_f0fc58b79a5ce3d36af4d259ff8025f3
#
_entry.id   f0fc58b79a5ce3d36af4d259ff8025f3
#
_cell.length_a   1.000
_cell.length_b   1.000
_cell.length_c   1.000
_cell.angle_alpha   90.00
_cell.angle_beta   90.00
_cell.angle_gamma   90.00
#
_symmetry.space_group_name_H-M   'P 1'
#
loop_
_entity.id
_entity.type
_entity.pdbx_description
1 polymer ?
#
loop_
_entity_poly.entity_id
_entity_poly.type
_entity_poly.pdbx_seq_one_letter_code
_entity_poly.pdbx_strand_id
1 'polypeptide(L)'
;MQHKNVKLFAFTLFCGLTGLHAQTVKDIDGNIYKTVTIGKQVWMKENLKTTKYDDGKTIPLVTDNMAWGTLTTPAYCWFNNDELASKNKFGALYNWYTVSTNKLCPKGWHVPTDEEWTTLTTFLGGEGVAGGKLKEKGTTHWESPNVGATNESDFTGLSSGDRNYSGVFDLTGSNVIYFRSNGYWWSSTELQAGNAYYRRLYYSFSDVYRSPSVKQYGYSIRCLHN
;
A
#
# COMPACT_ATOMS: atom_id res chain seq x y z
N MET A 1 32.70 -8.47 70.07
CA MET A 1 31.66 -7.87 69.27
C MET A 1 32.17 -7.74 67.80
N GLN A 2 31.67 -8.58 66.92
CA GLN A 2 32.09 -8.55 65.51
C GLN A 2 31.06 -7.75 64.71
N HIS A 3 31.49 -6.63 64.08
CA HIS A 3 30.66 -5.86 63.16
C HIS A 3 30.66 -6.53 61.78
N LYS A 4 29.49 -7.03 61.35
CA LYS A 4 29.27 -7.52 60.01
C LYS A 4 28.98 -6.31 59.07
N ASN A 5 29.91 -6.01 58.16
CA ASN A 5 29.69 -5.04 57.07
C ASN A 5 28.76 -5.65 56.02
N VAL A 6 27.56 -5.12 55.89
CA VAL A 6 26.62 -5.44 54.81
C VAL A 6 26.95 -4.50 53.67
N LYS A 7 27.48 -5.07 52.56
CA LYS A 7 27.64 -4.32 51.27
C LYS A 7 26.32 -4.30 50.55
N LEU A 8 25.74 -3.09 50.46
CA LEU A 8 24.55 -2.82 49.67
C LEU A 8 24.95 -2.71 48.18
N PHE A 9 24.57 -3.68 47.36
CA PHE A 9 24.74 -3.61 45.91
C PHE A 9 23.57 -2.80 45.34
N ALA A 10 23.82 -1.58 44.86
CA ALA A 10 22.87 -0.80 44.10
C ALA A 10 22.80 -1.36 42.67
N PHE A 11 21.67 -1.97 42.33
CA PHE A 11 21.37 -2.43 40.98
C PHE A 11 20.81 -1.21 40.20
N THR A 12 21.65 -0.57 39.40
CA THR A 12 21.22 0.52 38.52
C THR A 12 20.50 -0.10 37.32
N LEU A 13 19.20 -0.02 37.33
CA LEU A 13 18.36 -0.43 36.19
C LEU A 13 18.53 0.61 35.05
N PHE A 14 19.35 0.28 34.06
CA PHE A 14 19.51 1.07 32.87
C PHE A 14 18.27 0.87 31.99
N CYS A 15 17.26 1.73 32.15
CA CYS A 15 16.10 1.78 31.28
C CYS A 15 16.54 2.46 29.97
N GLY A 16 17.00 1.65 29.00
CA GLY A 16 17.31 2.13 27.67
C GLY A 16 16.03 2.62 27.01
N LEU A 17 15.84 3.94 26.93
CA LEU A 17 14.87 4.57 26.05
C LEU A 17 15.31 4.29 24.62
N THR A 18 14.87 3.16 24.03
CA THR A 18 14.92 2.98 22.59
C THR A 18 13.92 3.96 22.00
N GLY A 19 14.42 5.09 21.52
CA GLY A 19 13.62 6.03 20.74
C GLY A 19 12.96 5.27 19.61
N LEU A 20 11.64 5.28 19.54
CA LEU A 20 10.87 4.83 18.39
C LEU A 20 11.19 5.76 17.22
N HIS A 21 12.33 5.55 16.55
CA HIS A 21 12.55 6.17 15.26
C HIS A 21 11.57 5.50 14.28
N ALA A 22 10.72 6.32 13.65
CA ALA A 22 9.89 5.86 12.55
C ALA A 22 10.82 5.21 11.52
N GLN A 23 10.73 3.88 11.40
CA GLN A 23 11.56 3.15 10.46
C GLN A 23 11.15 3.56 9.05
N THR A 24 12.12 3.82 8.19
CA THR A 24 11.89 4.20 6.79
C THR A 24 12.58 3.23 5.86
N VAL A 25 12.04 3.09 4.65
CA VAL A 25 12.67 2.36 3.55
C VAL A 25 12.83 3.28 2.35
N LYS A 26 13.89 3.06 1.57
CA LYS A 26 14.19 3.83 0.37
C LYS A 26 14.17 2.91 -0.85
N ASP A 27 13.50 3.34 -1.92
CA ASP A 27 13.53 2.63 -3.19
C ASP A 27 14.75 3.03 -4.06
N ILE A 28 14.88 2.40 -5.22
CA ILE A 28 16.01 2.61 -6.14
C ILE A 28 16.02 4.02 -6.76
N ASP A 29 14.85 4.69 -6.85
CA ASP A 29 14.74 6.08 -7.33
C ASP A 29 15.04 7.11 -6.22
N GLY A 30 15.27 6.64 -4.99
CA GLY A 30 15.56 7.50 -3.85
C GLY A 30 14.32 7.98 -3.10
N ASN A 31 13.13 7.51 -3.43
CA ASN A 31 11.93 7.83 -2.68
C ASN A 31 11.99 7.19 -1.29
N ILE A 32 11.58 7.93 -0.27
CA ILE A 32 11.54 7.47 1.11
C ILE A 32 10.09 7.20 1.51
N TYR A 33 9.86 6.06 2.16
CA TYR A 33 8.57 5.63 2.67
C TYR A 33 8.69 5.36 4.17
N LYS A 34 7.73 5.87 4.95
CA LYS A 34 7.58 5.50 6.37
C LYS A 34 7.05 4.08 6.47
N THR A 35 7.28 3.44 7.59
CA THR A 35 6.77 2.09 7.85
C THR A 35 5.93 2.06 9.11
N VAL A 36 5.08 1.04 9.20
CA VAL A 36 4.24 0.76 10.36
C VAL A 36 4.21 -0.75 10.62
N THR A 37 4.26 -1.15 11.88
CA THR A 37 4.08 -2.55 12.29
C THR A 37 2.61 -2.77 12.65
N ILE A 38 1.96 -3.71 11.96
CA ILE A 38 0.57 -4.10 12.22
C ILE A 38 0.57 -5.60 12.51
N GLY A 39 0.30 -5.97 13.76
CA GLY A 39 0.49 -7.34 14.21
C GLY A 39 1.97 -7.75 14.14
N LYS A 40 2.27 -8.75 13.31
CA LYS A 40 3.64 -9.22 13.06
C LYS A 40 4.21 -8.75 11.71
N GLN A 41 3.45 -7.94 10.96
CA GLN A 41 3.80 -7.49 9.61
C GLN A 41 4.28 -6.04 9.64
N VAL A 42 5.33 -5.74 8.87
CA VAL A 42 5.85 -4.37 8.70
C VAL A 42 5.49 -3.87 7.31
N TRP A 43 4.62 -2.88 7.23
CA TRP A 43 4.07 -2.31 6.00
C TRP A 43 4.65 -0.93 5.69
N MET A 44 4.79 -0.58 4.42
CA MET A 44 4.90 0.83 4.04
C MET A 44 3.63 1.59 4.41
N LYS A 45 3.74 2.86 4.79
CA LYS A 45 2.59 3.74 5.06
C LYS A 45 2.10 4.47 3.81
N GLU A 46 2.95 4.61 2.81
CA GLU A 46 2.65 5.25 1.54
C GLU A 46 2.62 4.22 0.40
N ASN A 47 1.84 4.51 -0.64
CA ASN A 47 1.85 3.72 -1.86
C ASN A 47 3.18 3.89 -2.60
N LEU A 48 3.64 2.83 -3.24
CA LEU A 48 4.86 2.81 -4.02
C LEU A 48 4.78 3.81 -5.19
N LYS A 49 5.90 4.51 -5.46
CA LYS A 49 6.01 5.51 -6.54
C LYS A 49 7.29 5.38 -7.35
N THR A 50 7.93 4.20 -7.29
CA THR A 50 9.13 3.92 -8.08
C THR A 50 8.83 3.82 -9.57
N THR A 51 9.77 4.28 -10.39
CA THR A 51 9.73 4.15 -11.85
C THR A 51 10.69 3.09 -12.37
N LYS A 52 11.39 2.41 -11.43
CA LYS A 52 12.39 1.37 -11.72
C LYS A 52 12.18 0.15 -10.84
N TYR A 53 12.60 -0.98 -11.35
CA TYR A 53 12.78 -2.20 -10.58
C TYR A 53 13.96 -2.09 -9.61
N ASP A 54 14.04 -2.97 -8.63
CA ASP A 54 15.12 -3.04 -7.64
C ASP A 54 16.52 -3.33 -8.25
N ASP A 55 16.55 -3.84 -9.50
CA ASP A 55 17.76 -4.04 -10.31
C ASP A 55 18.16 -2.80 -11.13
N GLY A 56 17.43 -1.68 -11.01
CA GLY A 56 17.69 -0.42 -11.69
C GLY A 56 17.08 -0.29 -13.09
N LYS A 57 16.47 -1.34 -13.64
CA LYS A 57 15.81 -1.28 -14.95
C LYS A 57 14.54 -0.43 -14.88
N THR A 58 14.34 0.40 -15.88
CA THR A 58 13.16 1.27 -15.98
C THR A 58 11.90 0.46 -16.25
N ILE A 59 10.81 0.77 -15.54
CA ILE A 59 9.47 0.30 -15.82
C ILE A 59 8.88 1.20 -16.91
N PRO A 60 8.27 0.68 -17.98
CA PRO A 60 7.67 1.51 -19.02
C PRO A 60 6.54 2.40 -18.49
N LEU A 61 6.61 3.71 -18.74
CA LEU A 61 5.49 4.64 -18.54
C LEU A 61 4.60 4.57 -19.77
N VAL A 62 3.32 4.21 -19.59
CA VAL A 62 2.35 4.13 -20.67
C VAL A 62 1.18 5.07 -20.39
N THR A 63 1.05 6.13 -21.18
CA THR A 63 0.02 7.17 -21.02
C THR A 63 -1.15 7.00 -21.98
N ASP A 64 -0.92 6.41 -23.16
CA ASP A 64 -1.97 6.18 -24.16
C ASP A 64 -2.95 5.10 -23.71
N ASN A 65 -4.25 5.37 -23.85
CA ASN A 65 -5.30 4.48 -23.38
C ASN A 65 -5.38 3.17 -24.16
N MET A 66 -5.27 3.25 -25.49
CA MET A 66 -5.36 2.06 -26.36
C MET A 66 -4.13 1.17 -26.15
N ALA A 67 -2.94 1.77 -26.05
CA ALA A 67 -1.72 1.04 -25.74
C ALA A 67 -1.83 0.34 -24.37
N TRP A 68 -2.35 1.02 -23.34
CA TRP A 68 -2.57 0.42 -22.02
C TRP A 68 -3.51 -0.80 -22.07
N GLY A 69 -4.64 -0.66 -22.75
CA GLY A 69 -5.66 -1.70 -22.84
C GLY A 69 -5.20 -2.99 -23.51
N THR A 70 -4.16 -2.93 -24.32
CA THR A 70 -3.60 -4.09 -25.03
C THR A 70 -2.35 -4.69 -24.37
N LEU A 71 -1.91 -4.14 -23.21
CA LEU A 71 -0.70 -4.57 -22.53
C LEU A 71 -0.80 -6.02 -22.04
N THR A 72 0.24 -6.79 -22.34
CA THR A 72 0.57 -8.08 -21.73
C THR A 72 1.98 -8.06 -21.11
N THR A 73 2.55 -6.87 -20.95
CA THR A 73 3.89 -6.62 -20.44
C THR A 73 3.84 -5.59 -19.30
N PRO A 74 4.89 -5.51 -18.46
CA PRO A 74 4.97 -4.55 -17.37
C PRO A 74 4.80 -3.10 -17.81
N ALA A 75 4.03 -2.33 -17.05
CA ALA A 75 3.87 -0.90 -17.22
C ALA A 75 3.40 -0.23 -15.93
N TYR A 76 3.63 1.07 -15.84
CA TYR A 76 3.03 1.95 -14.83
C TYR A 76 2.46 3.21 -15.47
N CYS A 77 1.63 3.91 -14.71
CA CYS A 77 1.19 5.27 -15.01
C CYS A 77 0.96 6.05 -13.71
N TRP A 78 0.79 7.35 -13.84
CA TRP A 78 0.26 8.19 -12.78
C TRP A 78 -1.26 8.31 -12.96
N PHE A 79 -2.00 8.48 -11.86
CA PHE A 79 -3.44 8.71 -11.99
C PHE A 79 -3.71 9.93 -12.89
N ASN A 80 -4.63 9.78 -13.83
CA ASN A 80 -4.94 10.78 -14.86
C ASN A 80 -3.72 11.26 -15.70
N ASN A 81 -2.66 10.47 -15.76
CA ASN A 81 -1.37 10.80 -16.37
C ASN A 81 -0.71 12.08 -15.81
N ASP A 82 -1.10 12.50 -14.60
CA ASP A 82 -0.57 13.68 -13.91
C ASP A 82 0.41 13.26 -12.79
N GLU A 83 1.70 13.26 -13.11
CA GLU A 83 2.76 12.95 -12.14
C GLU A 83 2.79 13.96 -11.00
N LEU A 84 2.66 15.25 -11.30
CA LEU A 84 2.79 16.31 -10.30
C LEU A 84 1.70 16.23 -9.23
N ALA A 85 0.47 15.96 -9.64
CA ALA A 85 -0.66 15.83 -8.72
C ALA A 85 -0.66 14.50 -7.96
N SER A 86 -0.13 13.41 -8.57
CA SER A 86 -0.32 12.03 -8.09
C SER A 86 0.87 11.48 -7.31
N LYS A 87 2.10 11.67 -7.78
CA LYS A 87 3.31 10.97 -7.31
C LYS A 87 3.51 11.00 -5.81
N ASN A 88 3.49 12.17 -5.22
CA ASN A 88 3.80 12.33 -3.80
C ASN A 88 2.62 12.10 -2.87
N LYS A 89 1.40 12.06 -3.42
CA LYS A 89 0.17 11.90 -2.66
C LYS A 89 -0.36 10.47 -2.74
N PHE A 90 -0.54 9.96 -3.94
CA PHE A 90 -1.23 8.70 -4.20
C PHE A 90 -0.30 7.56 -4.65
N GLY A 91 0.94 7.88 -5.04
CA GLY A 91 1.86 6.93 -5.65
C GLY A 91 1.52 6.67 -7.13
N ALA A 92 2.16 5.64 -7.70
CA ALA A 92 1.92 5.21 -9.06
C ALA A 92 0.90 4.05 -9.13
N LEU A 93 0.31 3.87 -10.29
CA LEU A 93 -0.53 2.74 -10.63
C LEU A 93 0.26 1.79 -11.52
N TYR A 94 0.33 0.51 -11.14
CA TYR A 94 1.06 -0.53 -11.86
C TYR A 94 0.10 -1.59 -12.37
N ASN A 95 0.33 -2.09 -13.59
CA ASN A 95 -0.37 -3.29 -14.02
C ASN A 95 0.20 -4.54 -13.33
N TRP A 96 -0.56 -5.63 -13.31
CA TRP A 96 -0.11 -6.83 -12.59
C TRP A 96 1.11 -7.51 -13.23
N TYR A 97 1.36 -7.31 -14.52
CA TYR A 97 2.58 -7.79 -15.18
C TYR A 97 3.84 -7.19 -14.56
N THR A 98 3.78 -5.96 -14.04
CA THR A 98 4.86 -5.35 -13.25
C THR A 98 5.03 -6.05 -11.91
N VAL A 99 3.93 -6.38 -11.24
CA VAL A 99 3.93 -7.11 -9.95
C VAL A 99 4.56 -8.48 -10.10
N SER A 100 4.23 -9.23 -11.17
CA SER A 100 4.70 -10.61 -11.40
C SER A 100 6.21 -10.73 -11.62
N THR A 101 6.91 -9.62 -11.79
CA THR A 101 8.38 -9.64 -11.92
C THR A 101 9.10 -9.94 -10.61
N ASN A 102 8.42 -9.80 -9.47
CA ASN A 102 8.98 -9.91 -8.11
C ASN A 102 10.17 -8.95 -7.83
N LYS A 103 10.28 -7.85 -8.62
CA LYS A 103 11.37 -6.86 -8.54
C LYS A 103 10.88 -5.45 -8.27
N LEU A 104 9.59 -5.30 -7.96
CA LEU A 104 8.97 -3.98 -7.89
C LEU A 104 9.27 -3.26 -6.57
N CYS A 105 9.22 -3.98 -5.45
CA CYS A 105 9.51 -3.42 -4.14
C CYS A 105 11.01 -3.30 -3.87
N PRO A 106 11.44 -2.41 -2.95
CA PRO A 106 12.84 -2.33 -2.54
C PRO A 106 13.39 -3.66 -2.01
N LYS A 107 14.71 -3.84 -2.03
CA LYS A 107 15.36 -5.05 -1.49
C LYS A 107 14.94 -5.30 -0.03
N GLY A 108 14.58 -6.55 0.27
CA GLY A 108 14.05 -6.96 1.58
C GLY A 108 12.55 -6.68 1.74
N TRP A 109 11.88 -6.24 0.66
CA TRP A 109 10.44 -5.97 0.61
C TRP A 109 9.83 -6.65 -0.61
N HIS A 110 8.54 -6.99 -0.53
CA HIS A 110 7.82 -7.59 -1.64
C HIS A 110 6.39 -7.02 -1.75
N VAL A 111 5.74 -7.26 -2.90
CA VAL A 111 4.31 -7.00 -3.05
C VAL A 111 3.56 -8.10 -2.28
N PRO A 112 2.69 -7.76 -1.34
CA PRO A 112 2.04 -8.75 -0.46
C PRO A 112 1.25 -9.79 -1.24
N THR A 113 1.30 -11.02 -0.79
CA THR A 113 0.43 -12.10 -1.25
C THR A 113 -1.01 -11.88 -0.77
N ASP A 114 -1.93 -12.62 -1.35
CA ASP A 114 -3.33 -12.64 -0.92
C ASP A 114 -3.51 -13.14 0.53
N GLU A 115 -2.68 -14.09 0.95
CA GLU A 115 -2.65 -14.61 2.32
C GLU A 115 -2.12 -13.57 3.32
N GLU A 116 -1.11 -12.80 2.95
CA GLU A 116 -0.57 -11.73 3.80
C GLU A 116 -1.55 -10.58 3.98
N TRP A 117 -2.31 -10.23 2.95
CA TRP A 117 -3.44 -9.32 3.06
C TRP A 117 -4.53 -9.89 3.99
N THR A 118 -4.82 -11.19 3.89
CA THR A 118 -5.79 -11.87 4.77
C THR A 118 -5.30 -11.87 6.22
N THR A 119 -4.00 -12.08 6.46
CA THR A 119 -3.38 -11.98 7.78
C THR A 119 -3.57 -10.58 8.37
N LEU A 120 -3.33 -9.53 7.59
CA LEU A 120 -3.56 -8.13 8.00
C LEU A 120 -5.04 -7.90 8.37
N THR A 121 -5.98 -8.27 7.49
CA THR A 121 -7.40 -8.04 7.74
C THR A 121 -7.93 -8.83 8.94
N THR A 122 -7.45 -10.06 9.12
CA THR A 122 -7.81 -10.90 10.28
C THR A 122 -7.32 -10.28 11.58
N PHE A 123 -6.06 -9.79 11.63
CA PHE A 123 -5.51 -9.10 12.79
C PHE A 123 -6.34 -7.85 13.16
N LEU A 124 -6.86 -7.14 12.18
CA LEU A 124 -7.68 -5.95 12.36
C LEU A 124 -9.17 -6.25 12.69
N GLY A 125 -9.55 -7.51 12.87
CA GLY A 125 -10.89 -7.93 13.28
C GLY A 125 -11.77 -8.48 12.17
N GLY A 126 -11.18 -8.83 11.02
CA GLY A 126 -11.84 -9.43 9.87
C GLY A 126 -12.21 -8.43 8.76
N GLU A 127 -12.51 -8.97 7.57
CA GLU A 127 -12.75 -8.16 6.37
C GLU A 127 -13.85 -7.10 6.56
N GLY A 128 -14.92 -7.40 7.31
CA GLY A 128 -16.07 -6.50 7.49
C GLY A 128 -15.77 -5.20 8.24
N VAL A 129 -14.65 -5.10 8.97
CA VAL A 129 -14.31 -3.92 9.79
C VAL A 129 -12.91 -3.38 9.51
N ALA A 130 -12.03 -4.21 8.94
CA ALA A 130 -10.63 -3.85 8.75
C ALA A 130 -10.45 -2.64 7.83
N GLY A 131 -11.34 -2.45 6.85
CA GLY A 131 -11.27 -1.33 5.92
C GLY A 131 -11.37 0.03 6.61
N GLY A 132 -12.25 0.15 7.60
CA GLY A 132 -12.34 1.38 8.40
C GLY A 132 -11.05 1.69 9.17
N LYS A 133 -10.38 0.65 9.67
CA LYS A 133 -9.12 0.77 10.40
C LYS A 133 -7.92 1.06 9.50
N LEU A 134 -7.99 0.68 8.23
CA LEU A 134 -6.96 0.90 7.22
C LEU A 134 -7.06 2.25 6.53
N LYS A 135 -8.28 2.79 6.33
CA LYS A 135 -8.52 4.06 5.64
C LYS A 135 -7.96 5.25 6.42
N GLU A 136 -7.41 6.23 5.70
CA GLU A 136 -7.12 7.54 6.26
C GLU A 136 -8.37 8.13 6.94
N LYS A 137 -8.21 8.69 8.13
CA LYS A 137 -9.29 9.34 8.87
C LYS A 137 -9.70 10.68 8.22
N GLY A 138 -11.00 10.95 8.20
CA GLY A 138 -11.55 12.19 7.64
C GLY A 138 -11.82 12.11 6.14
N THR A 139 -12.03 13.27 5.53
CA THR A 139 -12.47 13.39 4.14
C THR A 139 -11.52 14.20 3.26
N THR A 140 -10.25 14.30 3.65
CA THR A 140 -9.24 15.02 2.86
C THR A 140 -8.99 14.32 1.52
N HIS A 141 -8.79 13.00 1.53
CA HIS A 141 -8.58 12.19 0.33
C HIS A 141 -9.71 11.19 0.05
N TRP A 142 -10.69 11.09 0.95
CA TRP A 142 -11.87 10.25 0.81
C TRP A 142 -13.13 11.08 0.63
N GLU A 143 -14.10 10.55 -0.10
CA GLU A 143 -15.43 11.13 -0.16
C GLU A 143 -16.16 10.95 1.17
N SER A 144 -17.08 11.89 1.48
CA SER A 144 -17.96 11.79 2.64
C SER A 144 -19.02 10.69 2.41
N PRO A 145 -19.35 9.87 3.43
CA PRO A 145 -19.01 10.00 4.85
C PRO A 145 -17.70 9.30 5.30
N ASN A 146 -16.96 8.60 4.41
CA ASN A 146 -15.78 7.79 4.74
C ASN A 146 -16.05 6.86 5.95
N VAL A 147 -17.04 5.98 5.78
CA VAL A 147 -17.64 5.17 6.84
C VAL A 147 -16.60 4.34 7.58
N GLY A 148 -16.61 4.45 8.92
CA GLY A 148 -15.77 3.68 9.83
C GLY A 148 -14.27 4.04 9.78
N ALA A 149 -13.86 5.08 9.05
CA ALA A 149 -12.45 5.45 8.89
C ALA A 149 -11.85 6.01 10.19
N THR A 150 -11.05 5.21 10.87
CA THR A 150 -10.33 5.57 12.10
C THR A 150 -8.84 5.72 11.90
N ASN A 151 -8.27 5.02 10.91
CA ASN A 151 -6.82 4.85 10.70
C ASN A 151 -6.09 4.30 11.94
N GLU A 152 -6.77 3.53 12.80
CA GLU A 152 -6.16 3.02 14.03
C GLU A 152 -4.97 2.09 13.79
N SER A 153 -4.89 1.50 12.59
CA SER A 153 -3.74 0.70 12.16
C SER A 153 -2.53 1.53 11.74
N ASP A 154 -2.69 2.83 11.57
CA ASP A 154 -1.69 3.75 10.98
C ASP A 154 -1.23 3.36 9.56
N PHE A 155 -2.00 2.51 8.87
CA PHE A 155 -1.77 2.12 7.47
C PHE A 155 -1.95 3.28 6.50
N THR A 156 -2.88 4.19 6.78
CA THR A 156 -3.18 5.40 6.01
C THR A 156 -3.49 5.09 4.55
N GLY A 157 -4.45 4.19 4.32
CA GLY A 157 -4.93 3.86 2.98
C GLY A 157 -5.66 5.04 2.34
N LEU A 158 -5.21 5.47 1.16
CA LEU A 158 -5.78 6.59 0.42
C LEU A 158 -6.63 6.10 -0.76
N SER A 159 -7.61 6.91 -1.18
CA SER A 159 -8.37 6.68 -2.39
C SER A 159 -7.55 7.12 -3.60
N SER A 160 -6.75 6.21 -4.14
CA SER A 160 -5.84 6.47 -5.26
C SER A 160 -6.48 6.26 -6.64
N GLY A 161 -7.75 5.80 -6.68
CA GLY A 161 -8.40 5.42 -7.93
C GLY A 161 -7.73 4.24 -8.62
N ASP A 162 -8.05 4.06 -9.90
CA ASP A 162 -7.46 3.02 -10.75
C ASP A 162 -7.37 3.47 -12.21
N ARG A 163 -6.69 2.67 -13.03
CA ARG A 163 -6.77 2.70 -14.48
C ARG A 163 -7.32 1.36 -14.94
N ASN A 164 -8.47 1.37 -15.62
CA ASN A 164 -9.15 0.14 -15.99
C ASN A 164 -8.46 -0.58 -17.18
N TYR A 165 -8.97 -1.79 -17.51
CA TYR A 165 -8.44 -2.62 -18.61
C TYR A 165 -8.59 -2.00 -20.00
N SER A 166 -9.43 -0.96 -20.16
CA SER A 166 -9.56 -0.19 -21.41
C SER A 166 -8.60 1.00 -21.45
N GLY A 167 -7.75 1.16 -20.43
CA GLY A 167 -6.81 2.26 -20.28
C GLY A 167 -7.41 3.56 -19.77
N VAL A 168 -8.71 3.57 -19.45
CA VAL A 168 -9.41 4.75 -18.94
C VAL A 168 -9.27 4.81 -17.41
N PHE A 169 -9.02 6.01 -16.88
CA PHE A 169 -9.11 6.26 -15.46
C PHE A 169 -10.57 6.33 -15.03
N ASP A 170 -10.89 5.78 -13.87
CA ASP A 170 -12.27 5.79 -13.36
C ASP A 170 -12.67 7.22 -12.94
N LEU A 171 -13.09 7.96 -13.94
CA LEU A 171 -13.65 9.31 -13.85
C LEU A 171 -15.16 9.29 -14.14
N THR A 172 -15.83 8.14 -13.95
CA THR A 172 -17.21 7.95 -14.40
C THR A 172 -18.16 8.99 -13.80
N GLY A 173 -18.57 9.89 -14.66
CA GLY A 173 -19.46 11.00 -14.38
C GLY A 173 -18.74 12.36 -14.40
N SER A 174 -19.47 13.41 -14.79
CA SER A 174 -19.01 14.79 -14.99
C SER A 174 -18.42 15.49 -13.74
N ASN A 175 -18.05 14.74 -12.70
CA ASN A 175 -17.49 15.26 -11.46
C ASN A 175 -16.25 14.46 -11.04
N VAL A 176 -15.23 15.17 -10.65
CA VAL A 176 -13.94 14.71 -10.03
C VAL A 176 -14.14 13.82 -8.78
N ILE A 177 -15.36 13.43 -8.47
CA ILE A 177 -15.80 12.81 -7.22
C ILE A 177 -15.38 11.36 -7.09
N TYR A 178 -15.33 10.58 -8.18
CA TYR A 178 -14.98 9.14 -8.11
C TYR A 178 -13.52 8.86 -7.77
N PHE A 179 -12.63 9.78 -8.06
CA PHE A 179 -11.24 9.73 -7.62
C PHE A 179 -11.07 9.60 -6.10
N ARG A 180 -12.06 10.04 -5.31
CA ARG A 180 -12.03 10.01 -3.84
C ARG A 180 -12.84 8.87 -3.24
N SER A 181 -13.37 7.99 -4.07
CA SER A 181 -14.29 6.93 -3.62
C SER A 181 -13.60 5.61 -3.33
N ASN A 182 -12.54 5.26 -4.06
CA ASN A 182 -11.92 3.95 -4.00
C ASN A 182 -10.40 4.02 -3.88
N GLY A 183 -9.84 3.11 -3.08
CA GLY A 183 -8.43 2.77 -3.10
C GLY A 183 -8.27 1.28 -3.45
N TYR A 184 -7.37 0.97 -4.39
CA TYR A 184 -7.13 -0.39 -4.88
C TYR A 184 -5.66 -0.76 -4.72
N TRP A 185 -5.41 -2.00 -4.27
CA TRP A 185 -4.05 -2.52 -4.10
C TRP A 185 -3.95 -3.93 -4.65
N TRP A 186 -2.97 -4.16 -5.54
CA TRP A 186 -2.65 -5.49 -6.00
C TRP A 186 -2.15 -6.39 -4.86
N SER A 187 -2.44 -7.67 -4.99
CA SER A 187 -1.70 -8.77 -4.38
C SER A 187 -0.78 -9.39 -5.42
N SER A 188 0.31 -10.01 -4.99
CA SER A 188 1.20 -10.77 -5.87
C SER A 188 0.65 -12.14 -6.26
N THR A 189 -0.49 -12.54 -5.72
CA THR A 189 -1.10 -13.85 -5.98
C THR A 189 -1.92 -13.84 -7.25
N GLU A 190 -1.51 -14.64 -8.22
CA GLU A 190 -2.28 -14.94 -9.41
C GLU A 190 -3.44 -15.90 -9.09
N LEU A 191 -4.63 -15.65 -9.63
CA LEU A 191 -5.73 -16.60 -9.54
C LEU A 191 -5.68 -17.59 -10.71
N GLN A 192 -5.50 -17.07 -11.92
CA GLN A 192 -5.42 -17.82 -13.18
C GLN A 192 -4.76 -16.96 -14.26
N ALA A 193 -4.47 -17.52 -15.43
CA ALA A 193 -3.66 -16.88 -16.48
C ALA A 193 -4.01 -15.40 -16.81
N GLY A 194 -5.27 -14.98 -16.67
CA GLY A 194 -5.72 -13.61 -16.97
C GLY A 194 -5.96 -12.73 -15.74
N ASN A 195 -6.02 -13.29 -14.52
CA ASN A 195 -6.50 -12.58 -13.34
C ASN A 195 -5.61 -12.77 -12.11
N ALA A 196 -5.56 -11.73 -11.28
CA ALA A 196 -4.86 -11.73 -10.00
C ALA A 196 -5.72 -11.09 -8.91
N TYR A 197 -5.45 -11.43 -7.65
CA TYR A 197 -6.18 -10.87 -6.52
C TYR A 197 -5.78 -9.44 -6.22
N TYR A 198 -6.77 -8.64 -5.75
CA TYR A 198 -6.58 -7.30 -5.24
C TYR A 198 -7.41 -7.05 -3.98
N ARG A 199 -7.12 -5.95 -3.29
CA ARG A 199 -7.92 -5.40 -2.21
C ARG A 199 -8.46 -4.04 -2.59
N ARG A 200 -9.72 -3.76 -2.19
CA ARG A 200 -10.36 -2.45 -2.35
C ARG A 200 -10.89 -1.95 -1.02
N LEU A 201 -10.66 -0.68 -0.77
CA LEU A 201 -11.36 0.11 0.25
C LEU A 201 -12.30 1.06 -0.45
N TYR A 202 -13.49 1.24 0.11
CA TYR A 202 -14.52 2.12 -0.45
C TYR A 202 -15.01 3.13 0.61
N TYR A 203 -15.32 4.36 0.18
CA TYR A 203 -15.67 5.44 1.11
C TYR A 203 -16.92 5.16 1.95
N SER A 204 -17.92 4.46 1.39
CA SER A 204 -19.20 4.21 2.04
C SER A 204 -19.29 2.92 2.84
N PHE A 205 -18.20 2.13 2.92
CA PHE A 205 -18.14 0.89 3.68
C PHE A 205 -16.90 0.83 4.59
N SER A 206 -16.98 0.02 5.64
CA SER A 206 -15.85 -0.26 6.55
C SER A 206 -15.13 -1.57 6.23
N ASP A 207 -15.56 -2.28 5.20
CA ASP A 207 -14.98 -3.56 4.79
C ASP A 207 -13.70 -3.41 3.95
N VAL A 208 -12.99 -4.52 3.81
CA VAL A 208 -11.95 -4.73 2.81
C VAL A 208 -12.51 -5.70 1.78
N TYR A 209 -12.78 -5.21 0.59
CA TYR A 209 -13.26 -6.06 -0.49
C TYR A 209 -12.09 -6.82 -1.13
N ARG A 210 -12.19 -8.15 -1.21
CA ARG A 210 -11.24 -9.06 -1.86
C ARG A 210 -11.87 -9.62 -3.13
N SER A 211 -11.20 -9.46 -4.28
CA SER A 211 -11.68 -10.02 -5.55
C SER A 211 -10.52 -10.23 -6.53
N PRO A 212 -10.68 -11.06 -7.56
CA PRO A 212 -9.79 -11.06 -8.70
C PRO A 212 -10.13 -9.92 -9.68
N SER A 213 -9.11 -9.46 -10.41
CA SER A 213 -9.24 -8.53 -11.53
C SER A 213 -8.31 -8.93 -12.66
N VAL A 214 -8.62 -8.47 -13.89
CA VAL A 214 -7.74 -8.71 -15.04
C VAL A 214 -6.43 -7.94 -14.87
N LYS A 215 -5.34 -8.55 -15.31
CA LYS A 215 -3.97 -8.08 -15.09
C LYS A 215 -3.63 -6.72 -15.68
N GLN A 216 -4.42 -6.25 -16.65
CA GLN A 216 -4.27 -4.92 -17.28
C GLN A 216 -4.68 -3.76 -16.36
N TYR A 217 -5.48 -3.97 -15.32
CA TYR A 217 -5.78 -2.86 -14.42
C TYR A 217 -4.52 -2.24 -13.82
N GLY A 218 -4.51 -0.94 -13.68
CA GLY A 218 -3.50 -0.19 -12.94
C GLY A 218 -3.98 0.06 -11.52
N TYR A 219 -3.37 -0.59 -10.52
CA TYR A 219 -3.66 -0.40 -9.10
C TYR A 219 -2.41 0.04 -8.34
N SER A 220 -2.61 0.60 -7.16
CA SER A 220 -1.52 0.94 -6.25
C SER A 220 -0.80 -0.30 -5.73
N ILE A 221 0.42 -0.09 -5.24
CA ILE A 221 1.22 -1.09 -4.54
C ILE A 221 1.55 -0.58 -3.14
N ARG A 222 1.44 -1.47 -2.17
CA ARG A 222 1.89 -1.25 -0.80
C ARG A 222 2.83 -2.39 -0.43
N CYS A 223 4.12 -2.13 -0.31
CA CYS A 223 5.08 -3.19 -0.03
C CYS A 223 5.06 -3.62 1.44
N LEU A 224 5.36 -4.91 1.65
CA LEU A 224 5.50 -5.59 2.93
C LEU A 224 6.96 -6.03 3.09
N HIS A 225 7.50 -5.92 4.30
CA HIS A 225 8.85 -6.40 4.65
C HIS A 225 8.86 -7.93 4.72
N ASN A 226 9.95 -8.55 4.23
CA ASN A 226 10.14 -10.01 4.23
C ASN A 226 10.24 -10.59 5.63
#